data_44b928005a077f569c545eed4c0b6f4c
#
_entry.id   44b928005a077f569c545eed4c0b6f4c
#
_cell.length_a   1.000
_cell.length_b   1.000
_cell.length_c   1.000
_cell.angle_alpha   90.00
_cell.angle_beta   90.00
_cell.angle_gamma   90.00
#
_symmetry.space_group_name_H-M   'P 1'
#
loop_
_entity.id
_entity.type
_entity.pdbx_description
1 polymer ?
#
loop_
_entity_poly.entity_id
_entity_poly.type
_entity_poly.pdbx_seq_one_letter_code
_entity_poly.pdbx_strand_id
1 'polypeptide(L)'
;VGSEMCIRDREIGCTGTNFVNPHGLYDDKQYTNANDMALIAEYAVNNYPKLVEIATTPEYDMHATNVHEEGWAHIYHTNSMLNRSSSYYYQYAKGFKTGTLDESGRNLVTLGSRDGNNYLIVTLGSPMYDENGESVYLHYEDHKNLYEWAFENFEYKQIVQSNQEITELQVRFGENSDFVRLVTSESYSCMWLKTVDTSRLTEKIDIDQNLLNEDGTITAPISKGQIFGTYTLTMSGEEVCSVPLAAQDDVTLSQLAYSWDKAKQFISSGWFVAAAAIAAALIVLYSIIVAASKKKRKHRKVRRKRKF
;
A
#
# COMPACT_ATOMS: atom_id res chain seq x y z
N VAL A 1 31.24 17.78 -0.54
CA VAL A 1 30.30 17.73 -1.68
C VAL A 1 30.10 16.28 -2.11
N GLY A 2 31.17 15.49 -2.40
CA GLY A 2 31.03 14.09 -2.81
C GLY A 2 30.32 13.21 -1.77
N SER A 3 30.61 13.39 -0.47
CA SER A 3 29.98 12.62 0.61
C SER A 3 28.46 12.91 0.76
N GLU A 4 28.04 14.15 0.56
CA GLU A 4 26.62 14.54 0.65
C GLU A 4 25.82 14.00 -0.52
N MET A 5 26.40 13.97 -1.73
CA MET A 5 25.78 13.35 -2.90
C MET A 5 25.59 11.84 -2.69
N CYS A 6 26.62 11.15 -2.18
CA CYS A 6 26.55 9.72 -1.87
C CYS A 6 25.60 9.37 -0.70
N ILE A 7 25.33 10.29 0.21
CA ILE A 7 24.30 10.10 1.24
C ILE A 7 22.91 10.20 0.61
N ARG A 8 22.68 11.21 -0.22
CA ARG A 8 21.38 11.45 -0.85
C ARG A 8 21.00 10.36 -1.85
N ASP A 9 21.95 9.87 -2.66
CA ASP A 9 21.67 8.79 -3.60
C ASP A 9 21.26 7.50 -2.88
N ARG A 10 21.88 7.17 -1.74
CA ARG A 10 21.48 6.02 -0.90
C ARG A 10 20.10 6.22 -0.26
N GLU A 11 19.78 7.44 0.19
CA GLU A 11 18.43 7.77 0.71
C GLU A 11 17.33 7.62 -0.36
N ILE A 12 17.66 7.91 -1.62
CA ILE A 12 16.76 7.73 -2.77
C ILE A 12 16.61 6.23 -3.13
N GLY A 13 17.55 5.37 -2.70
CA GLY A 13 17.55 3.94 -3.00
C GLY A 13 18.54 3.51 -4.09
N CYS A 14 19.44 4.40 -4.53
CA CYS A 14 20.48 4.06 -5.49
C CYS A 14 21.51 3.11 -4.87
N THR A 15 21.82 2.02 -5.56
CA THR A 15 22.77 1.01 -5.06
C THR A 15 24.00 0.84 -5.94
N GLY A 16 23.95 1.26 -7.20
CA GLY A 16 24.99 1.11 -8.21
C GLY A 16 25.57 2.46 -8.70
N THR A 17 25.50 3.52 -7.89
CA THR A 17 25.95 4.86 -8.26
C THR A 17 27.03 5.35 -7.33
N ASN A 18 28.04 6.04 -7.87
CA ASN A 18 29.06 6.76 -7.15
C ASN A 18 29.35 8.11 -7.81
N PHE A 19 29.09 9.19 -7.09
CA PHE A 19 29.40 10.56 -7.53
C PHE A 19 30.71 11.02 -6.94
N VAL A 20 31.60 11.55 -7.80
CA VAL A 20 32.90 12.11 -7.40
C VAL A 20 32.89 13.63 -7.47
N ASN A 21 32.15 14.19 -8.44
CA ASN A 21 32.06 15.62 -8.67
C ASN A 21 30.62 16.05 -9.04
N PRO A 22 30.26 17.33 -8.79
CA PRO A 22 28.92 17.85 -9.12
C PRO A 22 28.81 18.40 -10.57
N HIS A 23 29.91 18.56 -11.28
CA HIS A 23 29.94 19.22 -12.59
C HIS A 23 29.83 18.24 -13.77
N GLY A 24 29.89 16.91 -13.53
CA GLY A 24 29.67 15.87 -14.53
C GLY A 24 30.86 15.69 -15.51
N LEU A 25 32.03 16.23 -15.23
CA LEU A 25 33.25 15.90 -15.99
C LEU A 25 33.71 14.49 -15.64
N TYR A 26 34.38 13.87 -16.58
CA TYR A 26 34.86 12.51 -16.45
C TYR A 26 35.75 12.29 -15.22
N ASP A 27 35.49 11.20 -14.55
CA ASP A 27 36.34 10.59 -13.52
C ASP A 27 36.08 9.08 -13.54
N ASP A 28 37.12 8.28 -13.53
CA ASP A 28 37.04 6.81 -13.62
C ASP A 28 36.28 6.15 -12.44
N LYS A 29 36.13 6.89 -11.35
CA LYS A 29 35.37 6.48 -10.17
C LYS A 29 33.92 6.97 -10.15
N GLN A 30 33.54 7.81 -11.14
CA GLN A 30 32.16 8.29 -11.27
C GLN A 30 31.37 7.37 -12.20
N TYR A 31 30.43 6.64 -11.64
CA TYR A 31 29.60 5.69 -12.38
C TYR A 31 28.17 5.67 -11.88
N THR A 32 27.28 5.22 -12.72
CA THR A 32 25.87 5.01 -12.43
C THR A 32 25.31 3.91 -13.34
N ASN A 33 24.03 3.61 -13.17
CA ASN A 33 23.24 2.75 -14.05
C ASN A 33 21.87 3.39 -14.37
N ALA A 34 21.15 2.85 -15.35
CA ALA A 34 19.88 3.42 -15.79
C ALA A 34 18.79 3.39 -14.71
N ASN A 35 18.76 2.37 -13.87
CA ASN A 35 17.79 2.26 -12.77
C ASN A 35 18.02 3.37 -11.72
N ASP A 36 19.25 3.55 -11.27
CA ASP A 36 19.57 4.59 -10.28
C ASP A 36 19.30 6.00 -10.84
N MET A 37 19.62 6.23 -12.13
CA MET A 37 19.32 7.50 -12.78
C MET A 37 17.80 7.73 -12.93
N ALA A 38 17.01 6.68 -13.11
CA ALA A 38 15.55 6.78 -13.09
C ALA A 38 15.04 7.18 -11.69
N LEU A 39 15.55 6.55 -10.62
CA LEU A 39 15.22 6.91 -9.23
C LEU A 39 15.56 8.37 -8.91
N ILE A 40 16.76 8.84 -9.33
CA ILE A 40 17.19 10.22 -9.13
C ILE A 40 16.28 11.19 -9.88
N ALA A 41 15.94 10.88 -11.13
CA ALA A 41 15.09 11.73 -11.96
C ALA A 41 13.64 11.76 -11.42
N GLU A 42 13.10 10.63 -11.01
CA GLU A 42 11.79 10.53 -10.36
C GLU A 42 11.75 11.35 -9.06
N TYR A 43 12.76 11.21 -8.21
CA TYR A 43 12.89 12.00 -6.99
C TYR A 43 12.95 13.50 -7.30
N ALA A 44 13.69 13.90 -8.33
CA ALA A 44 13.77 15.29 -8.75
C ALA A 44 12.42 15.82 -9.25
N VAL A 45 11.70 15.04 -10.06
CA VAL A 45 10.37 15.39 -10.56
C VAL A 45 9.37 15.58 -9.42
N ASN A 46 9.37 14.70 -8.45
CA ASN A 46 8.41 14.72 -7.35
C ASN A 46 8.70 15.81 -6.30
N ASN A 47 9.98 16.17 -6.09
CA ASN A 47 10.36 17.02 -4.97
C ASN A 47 10.86 18.42 -5.35
N TYR A 48 11.25 18.66 -6.63
CA TYR A 48 11.88 19.91 -7.05
C TYR A 48 11.18 20.53 -8.27
N PRO A 49 9.97 21.09 -8.13
CA PRO A 49 9.19 21.63 -9.27
C PRO A 49 9.92 22.74 -10.04
N LYS A 50 10.76 23.54 -9.35
CA LYS A 50 11.54 24.57 -10.03
C LYS A 50 12.66 24.00 -10.91
N LEU A 51 13.27 22.89 -10.49
CA LEU A 51 14.23 22.14 -11.31
C LEU A 51 13.55 21.59 -12.56
N VAL A 52 12.36 21.01 -12.38
CA VAL A 52 11.55 20.48 -13.51
C VAL A 52 11.20 21.58 -14.48
N GLU A 53 10.71 22.73 -14.01
CA GLU A 53 10.40 23.90 -14.83
C GLU A 53 11.60 24.31 -15.72
N ILE A 54 12.79 24.42 -15.12
CA ILE A 54 14.01 24.76 -15.84
C ILE A 54 14.41 23.65 -16.83
N ALA A 55 14.41 22.40 -16.39
CA ALA A 55 14.83 21.26 -17.18
C ALA A 55 13.85 20.88 -18.31
N THR A 56 12.65 21.46 -18.31
CA THR A 56 11.64 21.26 -19.36
C THR A 56 11.41 22.48 -20.22
N THR A 57 12.15 23.60 -20.00
CA THR A 57 12.08 24.82 -20.79
C THR A 57 12.83 24.62 -22.09
N PRO A 58 12.17 24.68 -23.28
CA PRO A 58 12.84 24.42 -24.56
C PRO A 58 13.85 25.48 -24.97
N GLU A 59 13.55 26.74 -24.64
CA GLU A 59 14.36 27.90 -24.99
C GLU A 59 14.17 29.02 -23.96
N TYR A 60 15.17 29.86 -23.80
CA TYR A 60 15.15 30.94 -22.82
C TYR A 60 15.92 32.16 -23.33
N ASP A 61 15.27 33.33 -23.29
CA ASP A 61 15.89 34.61 -23.57
C ASP A 61 16.53 35.17 -22.31
N MET A 62 17.84 35.42 -22.37
CA MET A 62 18.57 36.03 -21.28
C MET A 62 18.18 37.49 -21.14
N HIS A 63 17.73 37.88 -19.97
CA HIS A 63 17.35 39.26 -19.66
C HIS A 63 18.57 40.18 -19.58
N ALA A 64 18.32 41.47 -19.77
CA ALA A 64 19.35 42.51 -19.54
C ALA A 64 19.88 42.44 -18.10
N THR A 65 21.17 42.73 -17.96
CA THR A 65 21.86 42.79 -16.68
C THR A 65 22.60 44.13 -16.53
N ASN A 66 23.23 44.38 -15.40
CA ASN A 66 24.07 45.55 -15.20
C ASN A 66 25.36 45.57 -16.08
N VAL A 67 25.67 44.46 -16.71
CA VAL A 67 26.84 44.32 -17.63
C VAL A 67 26.41 44.26 -19.07
N HIS A 68 25.22 43.73 -19.36
CA HIS A 68 24.60 43.62 -20.66
C HIS A 68 23.27 44.35 -20.63
N GLU A 69 23.22 45.56 -21.20
CA GLU A 69 22.04 46.45 -21.17
C GLU A 69 20.86 45.92 -22.01
N GLU A 70 21.15 45.10 -23.02
CA GLU A 70 20.15 44.40 -23.85
C GLU A 70 20.23 42.90 -23.62
N GLY A 71 19.15 42.17 -23.95
CA GLY A 71 19.13 40.70 -23.94
C GLY A 71 20.29 40.17 -24.79
N TRP A 72 21.21 39.44 -24.17
CA TRP A 72 22.53 39.15 -24.75
C TRP A 72 22.67 37.74 -25.34
N ALA A 73 21.75 36.82 -24.99
CA ALA A 73 21.77 35.48 -25.53
C ALA A 73 20.38 34.85 -25.54
N HIS A 74 20.15 34.08 -26.59
CA HIS A 74 19.04 33.11 -26.66
C HIS A 74 19.62 31.71 -26.44
N ILE A 75 19.12 31.00 -25.45
CA ILE A 75 19.63 29.68 -25.04
C ILE A 75 18.61 28.63 -25.46
N TYR A 76 19.07 27.61 -26.17
CA TYR A 76 18.29 26.45 -26.54
C TYR A 76 18.59 25.30 -25.59
N HIS A 77 17.58 24.51 -25.32
CA HIS A 77 17.75 23.25 -24.57
C HIS A 77 18.64 22.28 -25.37
N THR A 78 19.54 21.57 -24.68
CA THR A 78 20.45 20.63 -25.35
C THR A 78 19.76 19.35 -25.86
N ASN A 79 18.55 19.04 -25.38
CA ASN A 79 17.75 17.92 -25.86
C ASN A 79 17.05 18.27 -27.16
N SER A 80 17.52 17.70 -28.29
CA SER A 80 16.97 17.93 -29.61
C SER A 80 15.52 17.52 -29.79
N MET A 81 14.98 16.66 -28.91
CA MET A 81 13.56 16.28 -28.94
C MET A 81 12.62 17.44 -28.62
N LEU A 82 13.13 18.52 -27.99
CA LEU A 82 12.34 19.72 -27.67
C LEU A 82 12.40 20.78 -28.79
N ASN A 83 13.38 20.69 -29.69
CA ASN A 83 13.56 21.65 -30.77
C ASN A 83 12.69 21.29 -31.96
N ARG A 84 11.69 22.13 -32.25
CA ARG A 84 10.75 21.93 -33.38
C ARG A 84 11.41 21.89 -34.77
N SER A 85 12.59 22.45 -34.90
CA SER A 85 13.37 22.43 -36.15
C SER A 85 14.26 21.20 -36.29
N SER A 86 14.37 20.38 -35.25
CA SER A 86 15.17 19.15 -35.23
C SER A 86 14.41 18.00 -35.91
N SER A 87 15.13 17.13 -36.64
CA SER A 87 14.61 15.85 -37.12
C SER A 87 14.19 14.89 -35.98
N TYR A 88 14.72 15.12 -34.78
CA TYR A 88 14.41 14.34 -33.57
C TYR A 88 13.28 14.93 -32.74
N TYR A 89 12.63 16.03 -33.22
CA TYR A 89 11.52 16.64 -32.50
C TYR A 89 10.43 15.63 -32.18
N TYR A 90 9.99 15.63 -30.92
CA TYR A 90 8.88 14.80 -30.47
C TYR A 90 7.93 15.59 -29.58
N GLN A 91 6.70 15.81 -30.05
CA GLN A 91 5.74 16.73 -29.44
C GLN A 91 5.37 16.40 -28.00
N TYR A 92 5.51 15.14 -27.60
CA TYR A 92 5.18 14.68 -26.23
C TYR A 92 6.39 14.69 -25.29
N ALA A 93 7.61 14.89 -25.78
CA ALA A 93 8.79 15.06 -24.92
C ALA A 93 8.73 16.37 -24.14
N LYS A 94 9.16 16.35 -22.87
CA LYS A 94 9.11 17.49 -21.94
C LYS A 94 10.47 17.86 -21.31
N GLY A 95 11.54 17.35 -21.79
CA GLY A 95 12.88 17.52 -21.26
C GLY A 95 13.52 16.15 -21.17
N PHE A 96 14.54 15.85 -20.42
CA PHE A 96 15.00 16.47 -19.19
C PHE A 96 16.47 16.89 -19.32
N LYS A 97 17.43 15.91 -19.39
CA LYS A 97 18.87 16.18 -19.42
C LYS A 97 19.60 15.28 -20.41
N THR A 98 20.51 15.87 -21.17
CA THR A 98 21.47 15.17 -22.03
C THR A 98 22.83 15.10 -21.36
N GLY A 99 23.65 14.11 -21.73
CA GLY A 99 25.06 14.01 -21.40
C GLY A 99 25.83 13.35 -22.53
N THR A 100 27.00 13.85 -22.87
CA THR A 100 27.85 13.26 -23.92
C THR A 100 29.29 13.38 -23.51
N LEU A 101 29.98 12.24 -23.43
CA LEU A 101 31.41 12.12 -23.21
C LEU A 101 31.92 10.96 -24.06
N ASP A 102 33.17 11.03 -24.50
CA ASP A 102 33.78 9.96 -25.31
C ASP A 102 33.78 8.62 -24.54
N GLU A 103 34.00 8.67 -23.23
CA GLU A 103 34.09 7.48 -22.38
C GLU A 103 32.71 6.88 -22.03
N SER A 104 31.66 7.70 -21.95
CA SER A 104 30.31 7.25 -21.54
C SER A 104 29.30 7.23 -22.66
N GLY A 105 29.68 7.64 -23.87
CA GLY A 105 28.74 7.74 -24.99
C GLY A 105 27.69 8.83 -24.82
N ARG A 106 26.56 8.67 -25.49
CA ARG A 106 25.41 9.58 -25.36
C ARG A 106 24.46 9.09 -24.32
N ASN A 107 24.10 9.98 -23.40
CA ASN A 107 23.22 9.71 -22.28
C ASN A 107 22.02 10.66 -22.34
N LEU A 108 20.85 10.16 -22.03
CA LEU A 108 19.62 10.94 -22.12
C LEU A 108 18.63 10.51 -21.05
N VAL A 109 18.12 11.48 -20.33
CA VAL A 109 16.94 11.34 -19.46
C VAL A 109 15.85 12.22 -20.03
N THR A 110 14.67 11.70 -20.28
CA THR A 110 13.52 12.47 -20.75
C THR A 110 12.27 12.21 -19.95
N LEU A 111 11.40 13.22 -19.90
CA LEU A 111 9.99 13.10 -19.50
C LEU A 111 9.14 13.13 -20.77
N GLY A 112 8.10 12.32 -20.82
CA GLY A 112 7.09 12.35 -21.87
C GLY A 112 5.70 12.41 -21.26
N SER A 113 4.80 13.20 -21.87
CA SER A 113 3.45 13.38 -21.40
C SER A 113 2.46 13.38 -22.54
N ARG A 114 1.46 12.48 -22.48
CA ARG A 114 0.36 12.39 -23.44
C ARG A 114 -0.91 11.94 -22.73
N ASP A 115 -2.01 12.67 -22.92
CA ASP A 115 -3.34 12.33 -22.40
C ASP A 115 -3.37 12.06 -20.88
N GLY A 116 -2.54 12.80 -20.11
CA GLY A 116 -2.42 12.66 -18.66
C GLY A 116 -1.46 11.54 -18.19
N ASN A 117 -0.98 10.69 -19.10
CA ASN A 117 0.03 9.68 -18.79
C ASN A 117 1.42 10.28 -18.92
N ASN A 118 2.27 10.05 -17.91
CA ASN A 118 3.62 10.56 -17.83
C ASN A 118 4.61 9.39 -17.72
N TYR A 119 5.66 9.44 -18.55
CA TYR A 119 6.73 8.44 -18.52
C TYR A 119 8.08 9.12 -18.41
N LEU A 120 8.97 8.48 -17.68
CA LEU A 120 10.38 8.81 -17.59
C LEU A 120 11.17 7.73 -18.33
N ILE A 121 12.06 8.14 -19.23
CA ILE A 121 12.96 7.23 -19.96
C ILE A 121 14.40 7.64 -19.69
N VAL A 122 15.24 6.63 -19.45
CA VAL A 122 16.69 6.80 -19.25
C VAL A 122 17.43 5.90 -20.23
N THR A 123 18.30 6.49 -21.03
CA THR A 123 19.27 5.78 -21.86
C THR A 123 20.67 6.23 -21.48
N LEU A 124 21.55 5.27 -21.23
CA LEU A 124 22.97 5.50 -20.93
C LEU A 124 23.84 4.73 -21.91
N GLY A 125 24.99 5.30 -22.29
CA GLY A 125 25.98 4.63 -23.10
C GLY A 125 25.59 4.38 -24.55
N SER A 126 24.66 5.17 -25.13
CA SER A 126 24.31 5.02 -26.55
C SER A 126 25.51 5.38 -27.43
N PRO A 127 25.76 4.62 -28.53
CA PRO A 127 26.88 4.87 -29.43
C PRO A 127 26.91 6.33 -29.97
N MET A 128 28.08 6.86 -30.08
CA MET A 128 28.30 8.20 -30.66
C MET A 128 28.51 8.14 -32.17
N TYR A 129 29.03 7.03 -32.67
CA TYR A 129 29.39 6.83 -34.07
C TYR A 129 28.90 5.46 -34.53
N ASP A 130 28.56 5.35 -35.77
CA ASP A 130 28.26 4.10 -36.44
C ASP A 130 29.53 3.34 -36.90
N GLU A 131 29.35 2.22 -37.58
CA GLU A 131 30.46 1.40 -38.10
C GLU A 131 31.32 2.11 -39.14
N ASN A 132 30.81 3.19 -39.77
CA ASN A 132 31.51 4.01 -40.75
C ASN A 132 32.21 5.23 -40.11
N GLY A 133 32.04 5.43 -38.81
CA GLY A 133 32.57 6.57 -38.05
C GLY A 133 31.70 7.83 -38.19
N GLU A 134 30.45 7.72 -38.70
CA GLU A 134 29.53 8.84 -38.77
C GLU A 134 28.78 9.02 -37.44
N SER A 135 28.55 10.27 -37.04
CA SER A 135 27.87 10.61 -35.80
C SER A 135 26.41 10.18 -35.84
N VAL A 136 25.99 9.34 -34.84
CA VAL A 136 24.62 8.85 -34.71
C VAL A 136 23.97 9.29 -33.39
N TYR A 137 22.64 9.39 -33.43
CA TYR A 137 21.85 9.88 -32.31
C TYR A 137 20.71 8.89 -31.94
N LEU A 138 21.02 7.62 -31.89
CA LEU A 138 20.07 6.51 -31.70
C LEU A 138 19.23 6.67 -30.40
N HIS A 139 19.79 7.26 -29.37
CA HIS A 139 19.08 7.52 -28.10
C HIS A 139 17.81 8.36 -28.26
N TYR A 140 17.73 9.26 -29.25
CA TYR A 140 16.50 10.02 -29.54
C TYR A 140 15.44 9.15 -30.19
N GLU A 141 15.84 8.27 -31.11
CA GLU A 141 14.96 7.33 -31.79
C GLU A 141 14.43 6.30 -30.80
N ASP A 142 15.31 5.76 -29.94
CA ASP A 142 14.95 4.83 -28.88
C ASP A 142 13.91 5.44 -27.93
N HIS A 143 14.13 6.68 -27.47
CA HIS A 143 13.17 7.36 -26.59
C HIS A 143 11.82 7.59 -27.28
N LYS A 144 11.82 8.00 -28.54
CA LYS A 144 10.57 8.18 -29.30
C LYS A 144 9.82 6.84 -29.42
N ASN A 145 10.50 5.78 -29.82
CA ASN A 145 9.90 4.46 -29.98
C ASN A 145 9.37 3.90 -28.67
N LEU A 146 10.11 4.07 -27.56
CA LEU A 146 9.68 3.68 -26.23
C LEU A 146 8.45 4.48 -25.76
N TYR A 147 8.39 5.78 -26.03
CA TYR A 147 7.20 6.59 -25.73
C TYR A 147 5.98 6.13 -26.50
N GLU A 148 6.09 5.96 -27.83
CA GLU A 148 4.96 5.48 -28.63
C GLU A 148 4.49 4.12 -28.14
N TRP A 149 5.43 3.19 -27.89
CA TRP A 149 5.11 1.89 -27.34
C TRP A 149 4.40 2.00 -25.97
N ALA A 150 4.90 2.86 -25.06
CA ALA A 150 4.32 3.00 -23.73
C ALA A 150 2.92 3.61 -23.79
N PHE A 151 2.71 4.69 -24.57
CA PHE A 151 1.42 5.33 -24.72
C PHE A 151 0.37 4.44 -25.40
N GLU A 152 0.82 3.57 -26.31
CA GLU A 152 -0.08 2.61 -26.98
C GLU A 152 -0.47 1.43 -26.10
N ASN A 153 0.46 0.93 -25.29
CA ASN A 153 0.30 -0.34 -24.60
C ASN A 153 -0.11 -0.22 -23.14
N PHE A 154 0.17 0.88 -22.47
CA PHE A 154 -0.23 1.07 -21.08
C PHE A 154 -1.45 1.99 -20.95
N GLU A 155 -2.21 1.79 -19.87
CA GLU A 155 -3.28 2.66 -19.41
C GLU A 155 -3.24 2.78 -17.89
N TYR A 156 -3.70 3.90 -17.35
CA TYR A 156 -3.93 4.03 -15.92
C TYR A 156 -5.28 3.41 -15.59
N LYS A 157 -5.26 2.24 -14.95
CA LYS A 157 -6.43 1.41 -14.71
C LYS A 157 -6.72 1.27 -13.23
N GLN A 158 -7.98 1.46 -12.88
CA GLN A 158 -8.47 1.14 -11.54
C GLN A 158 -8.62 -0.37 -11.40
N ILE A 159 -7.84 -0.97 -10.51
CA ILE A 159 -7.80 -2.41 -10.26
C ILE A 159 -8.71 -2.78 -9.09
N VAL A 160 -8.78 -1.93 -8.06
CA VAL A 160 -9.67 -2.11 -6.91
C VAL A 160 -10.55 -0.87 -6.79
N GLN A 161 -11.86 -1.07 -6.62
CA GLN A 161 -12.79 0.01 -6.32
C GLN A 161 -12.94 0.15 -4.81
N SER A 162 -13.09 1.37 -4.30
CA SER A 162 -13.47 1.59 -2.91
C SER A 162 -14.89 1.08 -2.65
N ASN A 163 -15.12 0.53 -1.48
CA ASN A 163 -16.42 -0.05 -1.06
C ASN A 163 -16.87 -1.26 -1.91
N GLN A 164 -15.92 -1.97 -2.51
CA GLN A 164 -16.16 -3.24 -3.19
C GLN A 164 -16.32 -4.34 -2.14
N GLU A 165 -17.44 -5.07 -2.17
CA GLU A 165 -17.68 -6.19 -1.27
C GLU A 165 -16.73 -7.35 -1.63
N ILE A 166 -16.02 -7.85 -0.63
CA ILE A 166 -15.02 -8.91 -0.80
C ILE A 166 -15.45 -10.19 -0.09
N THR A 167 -15.88 -10.09 1.16
CA THR A 167 -16.30 -11.23 1.98
C THR A 167 -17.21 -10.77 3.10
N GLU A 168 -17.80 -11.74 3.79
CA GLU A 168 -18.58 -11.49 5.00
C GLU A 168 -18.08 -12.36 6.16
N LEU A 169 -18.24 -11.86 7.37
CA LEU A 169 -17.90 -12.57 8.60
C LEU A 169 -19.13 -12.65 9.50
N GLN A 170 -19.28 -13.80 10.16
CA GLN A 170 -20.37 -14.02 11.11
C GLN A 170 -20.15 -13.24 12.39
N VAL A 171 -21.20 -12.62 12.91
CA VAL A 171 -21.14 -11.77 14.12
C VAL A 171 -21.92 -12.42 15.24
N ARG A 172 -21.27 -12.59 16.39
CA ARG A 172 -21.92 -13.02 17.65
C ARG A 172 -22.53 -11.82 18.36
N PHE A 173 -23.72 -12.03 18.86
CA PHE A 173 -24.48 -11.05 19.64
C PHE A 173 -24.85 -9.77 18.86
N GLY A 174 -24.91 -9.82 17.54
CA GLY A 174 -25.45 -8.73 16.75
C GLY A 174 -26.94 -8.54 17.01
N GLU A 175 -27.41 -7.28 17.11
CA GLU A 175 -28.83 -6.96 17.30
C GLU A 175 -29.54 -6.77 15.97
N ASN A 176 -28.88 -6.07 15.04
CA ASN A 176 -29.42 -5.70 13.73
C ASN A 176 -28.93 -6.64 12.60
N SER A 177 -27.86 -7.39 12.82
CA SER A 177 -27.31 -8.35 11.86
C SER A 177 -26.52 -9.45 12.56
N ASP A 178 -26.51 -10.65 12.02
CA ASP A 178 -25.69 -11.78 12.43
C ASP A 178 -24.43 -11.97 11.56
N PHE A 179 -24.20 -11.05 10.62
CA PHE A 179 -22.99 -10.97 9.79
C PHE A 179 -22.58 -9.51 9.55
N VAL A 180 -21.32 -9.30 9.17
CA VAL A 180 -20.78 -8.03 8.69
C VAL A 180 -20.11 -8.25 7.34
N ARG A 181 -20.45 -7.38 6.37
CA ARG A 181 -19.75 -7.35 5.07
C ARG A 181 -18.45 -6.59 5.20
N LEU A 182 -17.38 -7.17 4.68
CA LEU A 182 -16.10 -6.53 4.57
C LEU A 182 -15.90 -6.01 3.16
N VAL A 183 -15.62 -4.74 3.07
CA VAL A 183 -15.41 -4.02 1.82
C VAL A 183 -14.01 -3.42 1.79
N THR A 184 -13.51 -3.15 0.60
CA THR A 184 -12.27 -2.39 0.41
C THR A 184 -12.44 -0.96 0.94
N SER A 185 -11.53 -0.50 1.80
CA SER A 185 -11.61 0.84 2.39
C SER A 185 -11.24 1.95 1.39
N GLU A 186 -10.45 1.60 0.37
CA GLU A 186 -9.92 2.54 -0.62
C GLU A 186 -9.87 1.91 -2.02
N SER A 187 -9.73 2.77 -3.03
CA SER A 187 -9.50 2.33 -4.40
C SER A 187 -8.01 2.25 -4.70
N TYR A 188 -7.63 1.34 -5.58
CA TYR A 188 -6.26 1.27 -6.09
C TYR A 188 -6.26 1.33 -7.61
N SER A 189 -5.39 2.20 -8.15
CA SER A 189 -5.17 2.35 -9.60
C SER A 189 -3.68 2.36 -9.89
N CYS A 190 -3.29 1.73 -10.98
CA CYS A 190 -1.89 1.69 -11.41
C CYS A 190 -1.77 1.69 -12.94
N MET A 191 -0.55 1.89 -13.42
CA MET A 191 -0.24 1.68 -14.83
C MET A 191 -0.36 0.20 -15.16
N TRP A 192 -1.21 -0.11 -16.13
CA TRP A 192 -1.56 -1.47 -16.50
C TRP A 192 -1.31 -1.72 -17.98
N LEU A 193 -0.71 -2.85 -18.31
CA LEU A 193 -0.53 -3.26 -19.70
C LEU A 193 -1.88 -3.70 -20.28
N LYS A 194 -2.37 -3.02 -21.31
CA LYS A 194 -3.71 -3.23 -21.93
C LYS A 194 -3.96 -4.68 -22.38
N THR A 195 -2.88 -5.38 -22.76
CA THR A 195 -2.95 -6.78 -23.22
C THR A 195 -3.06 -7.79 -22.09
N VAL A 196 -2.87 -7.36 -20.83
CA VAL A 196 -2.96 -8.23 -19.64
C VAL A 196 -4.36 -8.14 -19.05
N ASP A 197 -5.06 -9.27 -19.05
CA ASP A 197 -6.38 -9.36 -18.42
C ASP A 197 -6.24 -9.36 -16.89
N THR A 198 -7.02 -8.52 -16.22
CA THR A 198 -7.11 -8.46 -14.75
C THR A 198 -7.65 -9.75 -14.13
N SER A 199 -8.30 -10.61 -14.90
CA SER A 199 -8.70 -11.96 -14.45
C SER A 199 -7.54 -12.87 -14.08
N ARG A 200 -6.30 -12.50 -14.45
CA ARG A 200 -5.07 -13.20 -14.04
C ARG A 200 -4.60 -12.85 -12.63
N LEU A 201 -5.20 -11.84 -12.03
CA LEU A 201 -4.91 -11.48 -10.65
C LEU A 201 -5.44 -12.58 -9.72
N THR A 202 -4.60 -12.97 -8.78
CA THR A 202 -4.96 -13.89 -7.70
C THR A 202 -5.27 -13.09 -6.46
N GLU A 203 -6.44 -13.36 -5.88
CA GLU A 203 -6.93 -12.69 -4.69
C GLU A 203 -6.47 -13.42 -3.43
N LYS A 204 -6.06 -12.67 -2.43
CA LYS A 204 -5.76 -13.17 -1.09
C LYS A 204 -6.45 -12.28 -0.07
N ILE A 205 -7.26 -12.90 0.78
CA ILE A 205 -7.91 -12.24 1.92
C ILE A 205 -7.16 -12.68 3.18
N ASP A 206 -6.71 -11.72 3.97
CA ASP A 206 -6.01 -11.96 5.23
C ASP A 206 -6.74 -11.21 6.35
N ILE A 207 -7.45 -11.96 7.18
CA ILE A 207 -8.20 -11.42 8.32
C ILE A 207 -7.34 -11.49 9.56
N ASP A 208 -7.31 -10.41 10.34
CA ASP A 208 -6.58 -10.36 11.61
C ASP A 208 -7.17 -11.36 12.61
N GLN A 209 -6.42 -12.42 12.85
CA GLN A 209 -6.82 -13.52 13.74
C GLN A 209 -7.06 -13.08 15.18
N ASN A 210 -6.47 -11.92 15.60
CA ASN A 210 -6.69 -11.37 16.95
C ASN A 210 -8.10 -10.80 17.13
N LEU A 211 -8.80 -10.51 16.03
CA LEU A 211 -10.17 -10.00 16.06
C LEU A 211 -11.22 -11.13 15.99
N LEU A 212 -10.78 -12.34 15.66
CA LEU A 212 -11.66 -13.51 15.56
C LEU A 212 -11.76 -14.25 16.89
N ASN A 213 -12.95 -14.76 17.19
CA ASN A 213 -13.16 -15.76 18.21
C ASN A 213 -12.58 -17.12 17.78
N GLU A 214 -12.44 -18.07 18.69
CA GLU A 214 -11.96 -19.45 18.39
C GLU A 214 -12.78 -20.18 17.31
N ASP A 215 -14.04 -19.80 17.14
CA ASP A 215 -14.96 -20.35 16.14
C ASP A 215 -14.96 -19.55 14.80
N GLY A 216 -14.05 -18.60 14.64
CA GLY A 216 -13.92 -17.76 13.43
C GLY A 216 -14.95 -16.64 13.32
N THR A 217 -15.77 -16.42 14.34
CA THR A 217 -16.76 -15.33 14.39
C THR A 217 -16.17 -14.04 14.96
N ILE A 218 -16.87 -12.92 14.78
CA ILE A 218 -16.54 -11.63 15.43
C ILE A 218 -17.62 -11.31 16.46
N THR A 219 -17.24 -10.62 17.53
CA THR A 219 -18.18 -10.18 18.57
C THR A 219 -18.61 -8.73 18.34
N ALA A 220 -19.94 -8.47 18.33
CA ALA A 220 -20.48 -7.11 18.33
C ALA A 220 -20.09 -6.36 19.65
N PRO A 221 -20.01 -5.01 19.66
CA PRO A 221 -20.39 -4.13 18.54
C PRO A 221 -19.28 -3.97 17.51
N ILE A 222 -19.65 -3.68 16.26
CA ILE A 222 -18.75 -3.39 15.16
C ILE A 222 -19.12 -2.01 14.63
N SER A 223 -18.12 -1.17 14.37
CA SER A 223 -18.33 0.15 13.78
C SER A 223 -18.02 0.12 12.28
N LYS A 224 -18.84 0.81 11.50
CA LYS A 224 -18.57 1.08 10.10
C LYS A 224 -17.17 1.67 9.91
N GLY A 225 -16.41 1.13 8.95
CA GLY A 225 -15.03 1.54 8.68
C GLY A 225 -13.98 0.89 9.59
N GLN A 226 -14.38 0.07 10.56
CA GLN A 226 -13.43 -0.70 11.37
C GLN A 226 -12.69 -1.70 10.48
N ILE A 227 -11.35 -1.70 10.56
CA ILE A 227 -10.50 -2.57 9.76
C ILE A 227 -10.44 -3.97 10.39
N PHE A 228 -10.58 -5.00 9.54
CA PHE A 228 -10.54 -6.41 9.94
C PHE A 228 -9.44 -7.21 9.26
N GLY A 229 -8.76 -6.65 8.27
CA GLY A 229 -7.73 -7.34 7.54
C GLY A 229 -7.30 -6.61 6.29
N THR A 230 -6.74 -7.35 5.35
CA THR A 230 -6.28 -6.84 4.06
C THR A 230 -6.76 -7.71 2.89
N TYR A 231 -7.01 -7.05 1.77
CA TYR A 231 -7.26 -7.66 0.47
C TYR A 231 -6.06 -7.40 -0.43
N THR A 232 -5.36 -8.46 -0.78
CA THR A 232 -4.12 -8.40 -1.57
C THR A 232 -4.35 -9.04 -2.93
N LEU A 233 -3.95 -8.33 -3.99
CA LEU A 233 -3.92 -8.85 -5.35
C LEU A 233 -2.49 -9.14 -5.75
N THR A 234 -2.26 -10.34 -6.28
CA THR A 234 -0.95 -10.76 -6.78
C THR A 234 -1.03 -11.18 -8.25
N MET A 235 0.06 -11.02 -8.98
CA MET A 235 0.21 -11.52 -10.34
C MET A 235 1.54 -12.28 -10.46
N SER A 236 1.47 -13.55 -10.87
CA SER A 236 2.65 -14.43 -10.95
C SER A 236 3.45 -14.55 -9.64
N GLY A 237 2.78 -14.35 -8.48
CA GLY A 237 3.40 -14.41 -7.17
C GLY A 237 3.94 -13.07 -6.65
N GLU A 238 3.96 -12.03 -7.48
CA GLU A 238 4.35 -10.67 -7.07
C GLU A 238 3.11 -9.88 -6.65
N GLU A 239 3.25 -9.11 -5.57
CA GLU A 239 2.18 -8.26 -5.06
C GLU A 239 1.95 -7.07 -5.99
N VAL A 240 0.70 -6.91 -6.44
CA VAL A 240 0.27 -5.75 -7.23
C VAL A 240 -0.25 -4.64 -6.32
N CYS A 241 -1.08 -5.01 -5.35
CA CYS A 241 -1.57 -4.09 -4.32
C CYS A 241 -2.07 -4.84 -3.10
N SER A 242 -2.14 -4.12 -1.98
CA SER A 242 -2.79 -4.56 -0.75
C SER A 242 -3.61 -3.40 -0.19
N VAL A 243 -4.93 -3.60 -0.02
CA VAL A 243 -5.85 -2.58 0.49
C VAL A 243 -6.53 -3.09 1.76
N PRO A 244 -6.80 -2.21 2.75
CA PRO A 244 -7.47 -2.63 3.97
C PRO A 244 -8.92 -3.05 3.71
N LEU A 245 -9.38 -4.07 4.45
CA LEU A 245 -10.78 -4.50 4.52
C LEU A 245 -11.46 -3.89 5.73
N ALA A 246 -12.54 -3.17 5.49
CA ALA A 246 -13.32 -2.48 6.51
C ALA A 246 -14.75 -2.99 6.59
N ALA A 247 -15.37 -2.87 7.77
CA ALA A 247 -16.79 -3.10 7.92
C ALA A 247 -17.60 -2.10 7.10
N GLN A 248 -18.55 -2.60 6.29
CA GLN A 248 -19.42 -1.77 5.48
C GLN A 248 -20.45 -1.01 6.32
N ASP A 249 -20.98 -1.65 7.36
CA ASP A 249 -22.06 -1.16 8.19
C ASP A 249 -21.74 -1.34 9.69
N ASP A 250 -22.50 -0.61 10.54
CA ASP A 250 -22.48 -0.80 11.98
C ASP A 250 -23.26 -2.05 12.37
N VAL A 251 -22.74 -2.83 13.31
CA VAL A 251 -23.46 -3.92 13.96
C VAL A 251 -23.55 -3.65 15.45
N THR A 252 -24.75 -3.39 15.93
CA THR A 252 -25.00 -3.08 17.36
C THR A 252 -25.02 -4.34 18.21
N LEU A 253 -24.64 -4.20 19.48
CA LEU A 253 -24.60 -5.31 20.44
C LEU A 253 -25.99 -5.60 21.02
N SER A 254 -26.51 -6.80 20.86
CA SER A 254 -27.65 -7.30 21.60
C SER A 254 -27.30 -7.55 23.07
N GLN A 255 -27.67 -6.60 23.92
CA GLN A 255 -27.43 -6.68 25.37
C GLN A 255 -28.08 -7.94 26.00
N LEU A 256 -29.25 -8.35 25.49
CA LEU A 256 -29.95 -9.54 25.97
C LEU A 256 -29.18 -10.82 25.62
N ALA A 257 -28.79 -10.97 24.36
CA ALA A 257 -28.06 -12.16 23.89
C ALA A 257 -26.70 -12.28 24.60
N TYR A 258 -25.96 -11.16 24.72
CA TYR A 258 -24.68 -11.11 25.39
C TYR A 258 -24.80 -11.46 26.89
N SER A 259 -25.77 -10.85 27.59
CA SER A 259 -25.99 -11.10 29.02
C SER A 259 -26.43 -12.54 29.28
N TRP A 260 -27.27 -13.12 28.40
CA TRP A 260 -27.68 -14.50 28.49
C TRP A 260 -26.50 -15.47 28.30
N ASP A 261 -25.64 -15.21 27.33
CA ASP A 261 -24.43 -16.03 27.12
C ASP A 261 -23.50 -15.98 28.33
N LYS A 262 -23.26 -14.79 28.90
CA LYS A 262 -22.49 -14.62 30.14
C LYS A 262 -23.13 -15.35 31.32
N ALA A 263 -24.45 -15.31 31.47
CA ALA A 263 -25.14 -16.04 32.51
C ALA A 263 -25.00 -17.56 32.31
N LYS A 264 -25.11 -18.04 31.09
CA LYS A 264 -24.92 -19.45 30.73
C LYS A 264 -23.50 -19.93 31.05
N GLN A 265 -22.48 -19.14 30.65
CA GLN A 265 -21.07 -19.41 30.95
C GLN A 265 -20.82 -19.45 32.46
N PHE A 266 -21.42 -18.51 33.22
CA PHE A 266 -21.30 -18.49 34.69
C PHE A 266 -21.94 -19.72 35.31
N ILE A 267 -23.16 -20.10 34.92
CA ILE A 267 -23.89 -21.27 35.42
C ILE A 267 -23.14 -22.58 35.10
N SER A 268 -22.51 -22.66 33.91
CA SER A 268 -21.73 -23.84 33.49
C SER A 268 -20.31 -23.87 34.04
N SER A 269 -19.87 -22.80 34.70
CA SER A 269 -18.52 -22.75 35.27
C SER A 269 -18.33 -23.83 36.37
N GLY A 270 -17.18 -24.50 36.37
CA GLY A 270 -16.86 -25.53 37.31
C GLY A 270 -17.00 -25.05 38.78
N TRP A 271 -16.72 -23.79 39.03
CA TRP A 271 -16.89 -23.18 40.35
C TRP A 271 -18.37 -23.07 40.78
N PHE A 272 -19.25 -22.62 39.87
CA PHE A 272 -20.69 -22.52 40.14
C PHE A 272 -21.32 -23.91 40.34
N VAL A 273 -20.97 -24.88 39.50
CA VAL A 273 -21.44 -26.26 39.62
C VAL A 273 -21.02 -26.89 40.97
N ALA A 274 -19.76 -26.66 41.38
CA ALA A 274 -19.27 -27.11 42.70
C ALA A 274 -20.01 -26.46 43.86
N ALA A 275 -20.23 -25.14 43.81
CA ALA A 275 -20.98 -24.41 44.83
C ALA A 275 -22.44 -24.85 44.90
N ALA A 276 -23.10 -25.07 43.74
CA ALA A 276 -24.46 -25.60 43.70
C ALA A 276 -24.57 -27.03 44.29
N ALA A 277 -23.60 -27.90 44.00
CA ALA A 277 -23.52 -29.24 44.55
C ALA A 277 -23.35 -29.22 46.10
N ILE A 278 -22.50 -28.33 46.60
CA ILE A 278 -22.32 -28.15 48.07
C ILE A 278 -23.63 -27.65 48.70
N ALA A 279 -24.28 -26.64 48.09
CA ALA A 279 -25.54 -26.12 48.58
C ALA A 279 -26.64 -27.22 48.61
N ALA A 280 -26.74 -28.01 47.56
CA ALA A 280 -27.67 -29.15 47.50
C ALA A 280 -27.38 -30.20 48.62
N ALA A 281 -26.09 -30.54 48.83
CA ALA A 281 -25.68 -31.45 49.91
C ALA A 281 -26.05 -30.91 51.28
N LEU A 282 -25.87 -29.62 51.54
CA LEU A 282 -26.26 -28.97 52.81
C LEU A 282 -27.79 -28.98 53.03
N ILE A 283 -28.60 -28.77 51.96
CA ILE A 283 -30.07 -28.85 52.02
C ILE A 283 -30.50 -30.28 52.36
N VAL A 284 -29.89 -31.29 51.74
CA VAL A 284 -30.18 -32.69 52.05
C VAL A 284 -29.81 -33.00 53.51
N LEU A 285 -28.62 -32.60 53.95
CA LEU A 285 -28.16 -32.80 55.33
C LEU A 285 -29.11 -32.11 56.35
N TYR A 286 -29.51 -30.86 56.08
CA TYR A 286 -30.49 -30.14 56.89
C TYR A 286 -31.83 -30.88 56.95
N SER A 287 -32.33 -31.40 55.82
CA SER A 287 -33.57 -32.17 55.73
C SER A 287 -33.51 -33.46 56.60
N ILE A 288 -32.37 -34.17 56.57
CA ILE A 288 -32.13 -35.35 57.37
C ILE A 288 -32.13 -35.01 58.91
N ILE A 289 -31.45 -33.89 59.27
CA ILE A 289 -31.42 -33.44 60.66
C ILE A 289 -32.82 -33.08 61.18
N VAL A 290 -33.60 -32.36 60.33
CA VAL A 290 -35.00 -32.00 60.69
C VAL A 290 -35.88 -33.25 60.83
N ALA A 291 -35.77 -34.23 59.92
CA ALA A 291 -36.52 -35.48 59.99
C ALA A 291 -36.15 -36.31 61.27
N ALA A 292 -34.85 -36.40 61.54
CA ALA A 292 -34.36 -37.09 62.78
C ALA A 292 -34.84 -36.39 64.07
N SER A 293 -34.86 -35.05 64.07
CA SER A 293 -35.35 -34.24 65.20
C SER A 293 -36.87 -34.44 65.41
N LYS A 294 -37.65 -34.49 64.33
CA LYS A 294 -39.10 -34.79 64.39
C LYS A 294 -39.33 -36.21 64.91
N LYS A 295 -38.52 -37.22 64.51
CA LYS A 295 -38.61 -38.61 64.97
C LYS A 295 -38.26 -38.71 66.47
N LYS A 296 -37.23 -38.01 66.95
CA LYS A 296 -36.89 -37.93 68.41
C LYS A 296 -38.01 -37.27 69.23
N ARG A 297 -38.64 -36.18 68.72
CA ARG A 297 -39.80 -35.54 69.38
C ARG A 297 -41.01 -36.50 69.46
N LYS A 298 -41.29 -37.30 68.43
CA LYS A 298 -42.37 -38.28 68.42
C LYS A 298 -42.12 -39.40 69.42
N HIS A 299 -40.91 -39.95 69.51
CA HIS A 299 -40.51 -40.94 70.52
C HIS A 299 -40.57 -40.36 71.92
N ARG A 300 -40.19 -39.13 72.20
CA ARG A 300 -40.32 -38.49 73.54
C ARG A 300 -41.79 -38.32 73.93
N LYS A 301 -42.69 -37.98 73.02
CA LYS A 301 -44.14 -37.88 73.30
C LYS A 301 -44.76 -39.25 73.59
N VAL A 302 -44.40 -40.32 72.94
CA VAL A 302 -44.84 -41.67 73.19
C VAL A 302 -44.36 -42.21 74.54
N ARG A 303 -43.09 -41.93 74.91
CA ARG A 303 -42.52 -42.32 76.21
C ARG A 303 -43.17 -41.57 77.36
N ARG A 304 -43.65 -40.31 77.21
CA ARG A 304 -44.39 -39.57 78.20
C ARG A 304 -45.82 -40.09 78.41
N LYS A 305 -46.49 -40.59 77.33
CA LYS A 305 -47.83 -41.22 77.47
C LYS A 305 -47.83 -42.61 78.10
N ARG A 306 -46.66 -43.26 78.19
CA ARG A 306 -46.55 -44.62 78.87
C ARG A 306 -46.19 -44.52 80.34
N LYS A 307 -46.06 -43.33 80.95
CA LYS A 307 -45.72 -43.11 82.35
C LYS A 307 -46.89 -42.57 83.16
N PHE A 308 -48.13 -42.71 82.66
CA PHE A 308 -49.35 -42.46 83.42
C PHE A 308 -50.21 -43.74 83.39
#